data_c4920dbced77d2d3aee298daf595bd19
#
_entry.id   c4920dbced77d2d3aee298daf595bd19
#
_cell.length_a   1.000
_cell.length_b   1.000
_cell.length_c   1.000
_cell.angle_alpha   90.00
_cell.angle_beta   90.00
_cell.angle_gamma   90.00
#
_symmetry.space_group_name_H-M   'P 1'
#
loop_
_entity.id
_entity.type
_entity.pdbx_description
1 polymer ?
#
loop_
_entity_poly.entity_id
_entity_poly.type
_entity_poly.pdbx_seq_one_letter_code
_entity_poly.pdbx_strand_id
1 'polypeptide(L)'
;MTDKADDIAALLLPTVASMGLELLGIEYLPAPGGATVRLYIDVPQADAEARSVGIEECEAVSREVSAQLDVEDPISGNYTLEVSSPGIDRPLFGAAQFARFVGESAKVTLKLPQDGRRRLQGAILRVDGDTVVFDVDGAEFAVAAANIDKARLVPDWAALGLAPALDKSGRDMRPGKQKQPGKKQGAAGKPAAKKNPTNKPAASGSPDAE
;
A
#
# COMPACT_ATOMS: atom_id res chain seq x y z
N MET A 1 -1.48 21.55 -4.62
CA MET A 1 -2.60 20.97 -3.84
C MET A 1 -1.96 20.04 -2.86
N THR A 2 -2.09 20.32 -1.58
CA THR A 2 -1.64 19.42 -0.50
C THR A 2 -2.37 18.10 -0.67
N ASP A 3 -1.66 17.01 -0.51
CA ASP A 3 -2.28 15.69 -0.55
C ASP A 3 -3.16 15.54 0.70
N LYS A 4 -4.34 14.94 0.58
CA LYS A 4 -5.26 14.69 1.70
C LYS A 4 -4.56 14.02 2.88
N ALA A 5 -3.59 13.15 2.59
CA ALA A 5 -2.78 12.49 3.59
C ALA A 5 -1.92 13.48 4.38
N ASP A 6 -1.36 14.50 3.70
CA ASP A 6 -0.52 15.53 4.34
C ASP A 6 -1.36 16.42 5.27
N ASP A 7 -2.58 16.79 4.85
CA ASP A 7 -3.50 17.59 5.67
C ASP A 7 -3.89 16.83 6.95
N ILE A 8 -4.23 15.56 6.84
CA ILE A 8 -4.56 14.70 7.98
C ILE A 8 -3.32 14.49 8.86
N ALA A 9 -2.14 14.30 8.28
CA ALA A 9 -0.91 14.15 9.03
C ALA A 9 -0.58 15.41 9.86
N ALA A 10 -0.72 16.59 9.27
CA ALA A 10 -0.51 17.86 9.98
C ALA A 10 -1.47 18.03 11.16
N LEU A 11 -2.73 17.61 11.01
CA LEU A 11 -3.75 17.63 12.07
C LEU A 11 -3.39 16.70 13.23
N LEU A 12 -2.94 15.47 12.93
CA LEU A 12 -2.75 14.42 13.93
C LEU A 12 -1.36 14.43 14.60
N LEU A 13 -0.38 15.07 13.97
CA LEU A 13 1.01 15.10 14.45
C LEU A 13 1.15 15.59 15.90
N PRO A 14 0.48 16.69 16.35
CA PRO A 14 0.58 17.13 17.74
C PRO A 14 0.04 16.11 18.74
N THR A 15 -1.04 15.42 18.38
CA THR A 15 -1.67 14.40 19.24
C THR A 15 -0.74 13.21 19.43
N VAL A 16 -0.18 12.66 18.35
CA VAL A 16 0.76 11.53 18.41
C VAL A 16 2.03 11.94 19.18
N ALA A 17 2.56 13.14 18.93
CA ALA A 17 3.72 13.65 19.63
C ALA A 17 3.49 13.82 21.13
N SER A 18 2.30 14.25 21.57
CA SER A 18 1.94 14.38 23.00
C SER A 18 1.95 13.04 23.73
N MET A 19 1.79 11.93 23.01
CA MET A 19 1.86 10.58 23.54
C MET A 19 3.29 10.02 23.57
N GLY A 20 4.32 10.83 23.24
CA GLY A 20 5.71 10.42 23.20
C GLY A 20 6.07 9.52 22.03
N LEU A 21 5.32 9.62 20.93
CA LEU A 21 5.49 8.84 19.71
C LEU A 21 5.76 9.77 18.52
N GLU A 22 6.32 9.21 17.45
CA GLU A 22 6.56 9.88 16.18
C GLU A 22 5.53 9.41 15.15
N LEU A 23 4.80 10.34 14.52
CA LEU A 23 4.00 10.04 13.33
C LEU A 23 4.92 10.03 12.12
N LEU A 24 5.17 8.87 11.57
CA LEU A 24 6.02 8.71 10.37
C LEU A 24 5.32 9.23 9.12
N GLY A 25 4.04 8.98 9.00
CA GLY A 25 3.21 9.41 7.88
C GLY A 25 1.88 8.67 7.81
N ILE A 26 1.09 9.06 6.81
CA ILE A 26 -0.26 8.53 6.59
C ILE A 26 -0.40 8.05 5.15
N GLU A 27 -1.01 6.89 4.97
CA GLU A 27 -1.54 6.46 3.68
C GLU A 27 -3.06 6.70 3.66
N TYR A 28 -3.54 7.52 2.73
CA TYR A 28 -4.95 7.70 2.46
C TYR A 28 -5.34 6.89 1.23
N LEU A 29 -6.14 5.84 1.42
CA LEU A 29 -6.50 4.87 0.40
C LEU A 29 -8.01 4.94 0.11
N PRO A 30 -8.44 5.73 -0.88
CA PRO A 30 -9.86 5.80 -1.23
C PRO A 30 -10.32 4.48 -1.83
N ALA A 31 -11.54 4.05 -1.45
CA ALA A 31 -12.18 2.84 -1.95
C ALA A 31 -13.68 3.09 -2.18
N PRO A 32 -14.36 2.28 -3.03
CA PRO A 32 -15.81 2.35 -3.17
C PRO A 32 -16.50 2.13 -1.82
N GLY A 33 -17.27 3.14 -1.37
CA GLY A 33 -18.00 3.07 -0.09
C GLY A 33 -17.24 3.60 1.13
N GLY A 34 -16.01 4.12 0.96
CA GLY A 34 -15.25 4.73 2.05
C GLY A 34 -13.77 4.91 1.73
N ALA A 35 -12.97 5.17 2.75
CA ALA A 35 -11.53 5.26 2.64
C ALA A 35 -10.85 4.46 3.76
N THR A 36 -9.62 4.03 3.56
CA THR A 36 -8.75 3.57 4.65
C THR A 36 -7.71 4.64 4.94
N VAL A 37 -7.64 5.05 6.19
CA VAL A 37 -6.64 5.99 6.71
C VAL A 37 -5.68 5.17 7.56
N ARG A 38 -4.48 4.95 7.06
CA ARG A 38 -3.48 4.16 7.77
C ARG A 38 -2.38 5.06 8.28
N LEU A 39 -2.22 5.09 9.60
CA LEU A 39 -1.16 5.79 10.30
C LEU A 39 -0.01 4.86 10.57
N TYR A 40 1.20 5.34 10.30
CA TYR A 40 2.43 4.67 10.73
C TYR A 40 3.05 5.47 11.86
N ILE A 41 3.17 4.84 13.03
CA ILE A 41 3.73 5.45 14.23
C ILE A 41 4.97 4.70 14.69
N ASP A 42 5.91 5.40 15.24
CA ASP A 42 7.11 4.82 15.82
C ASP A 42 7.52 5.55 17.11
N VAL A 43 8.49 5.01 17.79
CA VAL A 43 9.18 5.72 18.86
C VAL A 43 10.09 6.79 18.26
N PRO A 44 10.33 7.92 18.95
CA PRO A 44 11.34 8.88 18.51
C PRO A 44 12.69 8.21 18.30
N GLN A 45 13.45 8.68 17.31
CA GLN A 45 14.75 8.08 16.96
C GLN A 45 15.71 7.94 18.14
N ALA A 46 15.65 8.86 19.10
CA ALA A 46 16.46 8.81 20.32
C ALA A 46 16.15 7.59 21.21
N ASP A 47 14.94 7.06 21.13
CA ASP A 47 14.44 5.96 21.94
C ASP A 47 14.45 4.60 21.19
N ALA A 48 14.77 4.61 19.89
CA ALA A 48 14.61 3.45 19.01
C ALA A 48 15.47 2.22 19.41
N GLU A 49 16.55 2.42 20.14
CA GLU A 49 17.37 1.33 20.69
C GLU A 49 16.79 0.74 21.97
N ALA A 50 16.02 1.52 22.72
CA ALA A 50 15.52 1.13 24.04
C ALA A 50 14.12 0.51 23.99
N ARG A 51 13.28 0.92 23.03
CA ARG A 51 11.89 0.47 22.93
C ARG A 51 11.39 0.46 21.49
N SER A 52 10.30 -0.24 21.25
CA SER A 52 9.58 -0.26 19.99
C SER A 52 8.08 -0.08 20.23
N VAL A 53 7.35 0.34 19.22
CA VAL A 53 5.90 0.46 19.29
C VAL A 53 5.26 -0.91 19.37
N GLY A 54 4.47 -1.13 20.41
CA GLY A 54 3.65 -2.32 20.61
C GLY A 54 2.18 -2.11 20.24
N ILE A 55 1.37 -3.12 20.54
CA ILE A 55 -0.07 -3.08 20.26
C ILE A 55 -0.79 -2.10 21.18
N GLU A 56 -0.31 -1.91 22.39
CA GLU A 56 -0.91 -1.01 23.38
C GLU A 56 -0.79 0.44 22.95
N GLU A 57 0.37 0.85 22.41
CA GLU A 57 0.56 2.18 21.86
C GLU A 57 -0.30 2.40 20.61
N CYS A 58 -0.39 1.40 19.73
CA CYS A 58 -1.27 1.48 18.55
C CYS A 58 -2.73 1.66 18.95
N GLU A 59 -3.20 0.94 19.97
CA GLU A 59 -4.57 1.05 20.48
C GLU A 59 -4.83 2.41 21.13
N ALA A 60 -3.89 2.90 21.94
CA ALA A 60 -4.01 4.21 22.57
C ALA A 60 -4.08 5.33 21.54
N VAL A 61 -3.16 5.34 20.55
CA VAL A 61 -3.18 6.31 19.45
C VAL A 61 -4.45 6.20 18.64
N SER A 62 -4.94 4.99 18.34
CA SER A 62 -6.18 4.79 17.58
C SER A 62 -7.38 5.44 18.26
N ARG A 63 -7.49 5.36 19.59
CA ARG A 63 -8.58 5.98 20.36
C ARG A 63 -8.53 7.51 20.31
N GLU A 64 -7.35 8.09 20.57
CA GLU A 64 -7.18 9.54 20.58
C GLU A 64 -7.37 10.15 19.19
N VAL A 65 -6.78 9.52 18.17
CA VAL A 65 -6.90 9.96 16.78
C VAL A 65 -8.32 9.83 16.26
N SER A 66 -9.04 8.74 16.59
CA SER A 66 -10.45 8.59 16.22
C SER A 66 -11.30 9.72 16.79
N ALA A 67 -11.14 10.03 18.07
CA ALA A 67 -11.87 11.13 18.71
C ALA A 67 -11.57 12.49 18.06
N GLN A 68 -10.31 12.75 17.71
CA GLN A 68 -9.93 13.98 17.01
C GLN A 68 -10.50 14.06 15.61
N LEU A 69 -10.46 12.97 14.84
CA LEU A 69 -11.03 12.91 13.48
C LEU A 69 -12.54 13.08 13.48
N ASP A 70 -13.24 12.60 14.51
CA ASP A 70 -14.68 12.76 14.66
C ASP A 70 -15.07 14.22 14.96
N VAL A 71 -14.20 14.98 15.66
CA VAL A 71 -14.44 16.41 15.98
C VAL A 71 -14.13 17.30 14.77
N GLU A 72 -12.98 17.06 14.12
CA GLU A 72 -12.51 17.91 13.02
C GLU A 72 -13.12 17.57 11.67
N ASP A 73 -13.70 16.36 11.54
CA ASP A 73 -14.37 15.82 10.34
C ASP A 73 -13.63 16.12 9.01
N PRO A 74 -12.31 15.86 8.93
CA PRO A 74 -11.52 16.17 7.75
C PRO A 74 -11.81 15.21 6.58
N ILE A 75 -12.51 14.07 6.83
CA ILE A 75 -12.70 12.99 5.88
C ILE A 75 -14.19 12.91 5.52
N SER A 76 -14.52 13.26 4.27
CA SER A 76 -15.89 13.13 3.80
C SER A 76 -16.30 11.66 3.61
N GLY A 77 -17.32 11.22 4.33
CA GLY A 77 -17.89 9.87 4.24
C GLY A 77 -17.24 8.86 5.19
N ASN A 78 -17.54 7.58 4.96
CA ASN A 78 -17.05 6.52 5.83
C ASN A 78 -15.55 6.29 5.66
N TYR A 79 -14.87 6.00 6.74
CA TYR A 79 -13.47 5.59 6.71
C TYR A 79 -13.18 4.46 7.70
N THR A 80 -12.12 3.73 7.45
CA THR A 80 -11.53 2.77 8.38
C THR A 80 -10.20 3.33 8.85
N LEU A 81 -10.01 3.48 10.16
CA LEU A 81 -8.76 3.89 10.75
C LEU A 81 -7.90 2.66 11.05
N GLU A 82 -6.67 2.68 10.57
CA GLU A 82 -5.66 1.66 10.88
C GLU A 82 -4.43 2.36 11.47
N VAL A 83 -3.99 1.92 12.65
CA VAL A 83 -2.76 2.40 13.29
C VAL A 83 -1.79 1.25 13.40
N SER A 84 -0.57 1.44 12.92
CA SER A 84 0.43 0.38 12.83
C SER A 84 1.84 0.91 13.07
N SER A 85 2.71 0.05 13.60
CA SER A 85 4.16 0.25 13.50
C SER A 85 4.64 0.03 12.07
N PRO A 86 5.82 0.59 11.68
CA PRO A 86 6.29 0.53 10.29
C PRO A 86 6.71 -0.87 9.83
N GLY A 87 7.00 -1.79 10.75
CA GLY A 87 7.52 -3.12 10.40
C GLY A 87 8.94 -3.07 9.81
N ILE A 88 9.40 -4.22 9.30
CA ILE A 88 10.75 -4.36 8.71
C ILE A 88 10.85 -3.80 7.29
N ASP A 89 9.77 -3.81 6.52
CA ASP A 89 9.67 -3.15 5.19
C ASP A 89 9.17 -1.70 5.32
N ARG A 90 9.77 -0.97 6.23
CA ARG A 90 9.40 0.36 6.69
C ARG A 90 9.04 1.30 5.56
N PRO A 91 7.83 1.91 5.56
CA PRO A 91 7.50 2.98 4.64
C PRO A 91 8.32 4.24 4.99
N LEU A 92 8.68 5.00 3.95
CA LEU A 92 9.44 6.25 4.07
C LEU A 92 8.59 7.40 3.54
N PHE A 93 8.44 8.45 4.36
CA PHE A 93 7.69 9.65 4.07
C PHE A 93 8.60 10.88 4.16
N GLY A 94 8.84 11.56 3.03
CA GLY A 94 9.66 12.76 3.02
C GLY A 94 11.17 12.55 3.17
N ALA A 95 11.96 13.55 2.76
CA ALA A 95 13.41 13.50 2.66
C ALA A 95 14.12 13.20 3.99
N ALA A 96 13.62 13.74 5.12
CA ALA A 96 14.22 13.55 6.43
C ALA A 96 14.28 12.08 6.87
N GLN A 97 13.28 11.27 6.48
CA GLN A 97 13.28 9.85 6.81
C GLN A 97 14.28 9.07 5.93
N PHE A 98 14.44 9.43 4.66
CA PHE A 98 15.47 8.83 3.82
C PHE A 98 16.87 9.08 4.37
N ALA A 99 17.13 10.26 4.95
CA ALA A 99 18.43 10.59 5.53
C ALA A 99 18.81 9.67 6.71
N ARG A 100 17.84 9.09 7.41
CA ARG A 100 18.08 8.13 8.50
C ARG A 100 18.54 6.76 8.02
N PHE A 101 18.32 6.45 6.73
CA PHE A 101 18.55 5.13 6.15
C PHE A 101 19.52 5.16 4.96
N VAL A 102 20.44 6.12 4.97
CA VAL A 102 21.53 6.17 3.97
C VAL A 102 22.36 4.88 4.06
N GLY A 103 22.60 4.25 2.90
CA GLY A 103 23.25 2.95 2.78
C GLY A 103 22.25 1.77 2.63
N GLU A 104 21.02 1.95 3.06
CA GLU A 104 19.98 0.92 2.93
C GLU A 104 19.32 0.95 1.54
N SER A 105 18.83 -0.19 1.11
CA SER A 105 18.07 -0.29 -0.14
C SER A 105 16.61 0.11 0.04
N ALA A 106 16.07 0.86 -0.93
CA ALA A 106 14.66 1.22 -0.96
C ALA A 106 14.00 0.89 -2.30
N LYS A 107 12.71 0.55 -2.26
CA LYS A 107 11.81 0.52 -3.42
C LYS A 107 11.02 1.80 -3.44
N VAL A 108 11.03 2.48 -4.60
CA VAL A 108 10.37 3.77 -4.77
C VAL A 108 9.46 3.73 -5.97
N THR A 109 8.27 4.30 -5.82
CA THR A 109 7.32 4.57 -6.91
C THR A 109 7.20 6.09 -7.05
N LEU A 110 7.32 6.59 -8.28
CA LEU A 110 7.26 8.01 -8.60
C LEU A 110 5.84 8.42 -8.99
N LYS A 111 5.44 9.64 -8.62
CA LYS A 111 4.19 10.27 -9.09
C LYS A 111 4.27 10.51 -10.59
N LEU A 112 5.35 11.12 -11.06
CA LEU A 112 5.65 11.36 -12.47
C LEU A 112 6.86 10.50 -12.88
N PRO A 113 6.81 9.82 -14.04
CA PRO A 113 7.96 9.09 -14.55
C PRO A 113 9.15 10.02 -14.76
N GLN A 114 10.34 9.54 -14.39
CA GLN A 114 11.62 10.21 -14.62
C GLN A 114 12.54 9.26 -15.38
N ASP A 115 13.17 9.73 -16.46
CA ASP A 115 14.03 8.94 -17.37
C ASP A 115 13.35 7.63 -17.83
N GLY A 116 12.04 7.72 -18.13
CA GLY A 116 11.22 6.57 -18.56
C GLY A 116 10.88 5.56 -17.45
N ARG A 117 11.29 5.78 -16.21
CA ARG A 117 11.05 4.89 -15.07
C ARG A 117 10.01 5.51 -14.13
N ARG A 118 9.01 4.74 -13.74
CA ARG A 118 8.05 5.09 -12.67
C ARG A 118 8.34 4.35 -11.37
N ARG A 119 9.12 3.29 -11.43
CA ARG A 119 9.54 2.50 -10.26
C ARG A 119 11.03 2.29 -10.33
N LEU A 120 11.68 2.40 -9.19
CA LEU A 120 13.09 2.12 -9.03
C LEU A 120 13.34 1.36 -7.71
N GLN A 121 14.44 0.66 -7.67
CA GLN A 121 14.98 0.06 -6.45
C GLN A 121 16.48 0.30 -6.46
N GLY A 122 17.01 0.79 -5.35
CA GLY A 122 18.41 1.08 -5.22
C GLY A 122 18.79 1.44 -3.80
N ALA A 123 20.11 1.51 -3.53
CA ALA A 123 20.60 1.99 -2.26
C ALA A 123 20.43 3.52 -2.16
N ILE A 124 20.06 4.00 -0.98
CA ILE A 124 19.99 5.43 -0.68
C ILE A 124 21.46 5.91 -0.50
N LEU A 125 21.98 6.74 -1.41
CA LEU A 125 23.34 7.24 -1.33
C LEU A 125 23.45 8.45 -0.43
N ARG A 126 22.55 9.42 -0.62
CA ARG A 126 22.53 10.68 0.15
C ARG A 126 21.22 11.41 -0.03
N VAL A 127 21.00 12.41 0.81
CA VAL A 127 19.87 13.31 0.71
C VAL A 127 20.40 14.74 0.68
N ASP A 128 20.10 15.46 -0.39
CA ASP A 128 20.54 16.83 -0.64
C ASP A 128 19.31 17.76 -0.58
N GLY A 129 19.02 18.29 0.62
CA GLY A 129 17.79 19.04 0.87
C GLY A 129 16.55 18.17 0.63
N ASP A 130 15.71 18.54 -0.34
CA ASP A 130 14.52 17.78 -0.73
C ASP A 130 14.76 16.76 -1.85
N THR A 131 16.02 16.51 -2.20
CA THR A 131 16.37 15.55 -3.24
C THR A 131 17.04 14.32 -2.62
N VAL A 132 16.50 13.15 -2.95
CA VAL A 132 17.06 11.85 -2.55
C VAL A 132 17.82 11.26 -3.72
N VAL A 133 19.06 10.86 -3.51
CA VAL A 133 19.92 10.25 -4.52
C VAL A 133 20.04 8.75 -4.24
N PHE A 134 19.72 7.96 -5.24
CA PHE A 134 19.79 6.50 -5.19
C PHE A 134 20.89 5.97 -6.11
N ASP A 135 21.50 4.85 -5.74
CA ASP A 135 22.25 4.01 -6.67
C ASP A 135 21.27 3.04 -7.34
N VAL A 136 21.05 3.23 -8.62
CA VAL A 136 20.20 2.35 -9.43
C VAL A 136 21.03 1.75 -10.56
N ASP A 137 21.26 0.46 -10.51
CA ASP A 137 22.05 -0.28 -11.51
C ASP A 137 23.51 0.27 -11.67
N GLY A 138 24.11 0.81 -10.60
CA GLY A 138 25.47 1.38 -10.60
C GLY A 138 25.53 2.83 -11.10
N ALA A 139 24.41 3.51 -11.23
CA ALA A 139 24.33 4.92 -11.60
C ALA A 139 23.53 5.72 -10.57
N GLU A 140 23.98 6.97 -10.33
CA GLU A 140 23.24 7.87 -9.46
C GLU A 140 21.93 8.33 -10.12
N PHE A 141 20.85 8.22 -9.37
CA PHE A 141 19.52 8.62 -9.78
C PHE A 141 18.94 9.57 -8.73
N ALA A 142 18.86 10.85 -9.05
CA ALA A 142 18.38 11.89 -8.14
C ALA A 142 16.86 12.08 -8.32
N VAL A 143 16.11 12.05 -7.23
CA VAL A 143 14.65 12.20 -7.22
C VAL A 143 14.24 13.25 -6.21
N ALA A 144 13.44 14.21 -6.62
CA ALA A 144 12.82 15.13 -5.68
C ALA A 144 11.83 14.37 -4.77
N ALA A 145 11.89 14.58 -3.46
CA ALA A 145 11.00 13.92 -2.50
C ALA A 145 9.52 14.15 -2.83
N ALA A 146 9.18 15.34 -3.34
CA ALA A 146 7.83 15.66 -3.80
C ALA A 146 7.32 14.78 -4.96
N ASN A 147 8.24 14.21 -5.78
CA ASN A 147 7.90 13.28 -6.87
C ASN A 147 7.77 11.83 -6.40
N ILE A 148 8.10 11.53 -5.14
CA ILE A 148 7.92 10.19 -4.58
C ILE A 148 6.45 10.01 -4.21
N ASP A 149 5.81 8.98 -4.75
CA ASP A 149 4.46 8.56 -4.41
C ASP A 149 4.47 7.61 -3.22
N LYS A 150 5.32 6.57 -3.32
CA LYS A 150 5.50 5.57 -2.26
C LYS A 150 6.95 5.12 -2.20
N ALA A 151 7.45 4.94 -1.00
CA ALA A 151 8.76 4.34 -0.77
C ALA A 151 8.71 3.39 0.42
N ARG A 152 9.48 2.31 0.34
CA ARG A 152 9.68 1.35 1.43
C ARG A 152 11.11 0.85 1.43
N LEU A 153 11.66 0.61 2.61
CA LEU A 153 12.93 -0.09 2.75
C LEU A 153 12.81 -1.53 2.22
N VAL A 154 13.89 -2.03 1.67
CA VAL A 154 14.02 -3.43 1.27
C VAL A 154 14.88 -4.12 2.31
N PRO A 155 14.27 -4.94 3.20
CA PRO A 155 15.05 -5.62 4.22
C PRO A 155 16.08 -6.57 3.60
N ASP A 156 17.26 -6.63 4.17
CA ASP A 156 18.21 -7.70 3.87
C ASP A 156 17.77 -8.99 4.58
N TRP A 157 16.94 -9.79 3.90
CA TRP A 157 16.42 -11.04 4.42
C TRP A 157 17.51 -12.05 4.77
N ALA A 158 18.68 -11.95 4.11
CA ALA A 158 19.80 -12.83 4.37
C ALA A 158 20.48 -12.44 5.70
N ALA A 159 20.70 -11.15 5.93
CA ALA A 159 21.26 -10.65 7.20
C ALA A 159 20.31 -10.91 8.38
N LEU A 160 18.99 -10.88 8.15
CA LEU A 160 17.98 -11.20 9.16
C LEU A 160 17.81 -12.72 9.40
N GLY A 161 18.53 -13.59 8.69
CA GLY A 161 18.37 -15.04 8.79
C GLY A 161 17.01 -15.55 8.26
N LEU A 162 16.25 -14.72 7.55
CA LEU A 162 14.93 -15.00 7.02
C LEU A 162 14.93 -15.20 5.50
N ALA A 163 16.12 -15.29 4.88
CA ALA A 163 16.23 -15.57 3.46
C ALA A 163 15.52 -16.90 3.14
N PRO A 164 14.68 -16.97 2.11
CA PRO A 164 14.05 -18.20 1.70
C PRO A 164 15.13 -19.22 1.35
N ALA A 165 14.99 -20.45 1.86
CA ALA A 165 15.85 -21.54 1.46
C ALA A 165 15.64 -21.76 -0.04
N LEU A 166 16.66 -21.50 -0.84
CA LEU A 166 16.69 -21.80 -2.26
C LEU A 166 17.13 -23.23 -2.46
N ASP A 167 16.49 -23.97 -3.36
CA ASP A 167 17.00 -25.25 -3.80
C ASP A 167 18.31 -25.07 -4.64
N LYS A 168 19.00 -26.16 -4.94
CA LYS A 168 20.23 -26.12 -5.74
C LYS A 168 20.04 -25.55 -7.15
N SER A 169 18.80 -25.27 -7.57
CA SER A 169 18.43 -24.66 -8.84
C SER A 169 18.02 -23.19 -8.69
N GLY A 170 18.14 -22.60 -7.49
CA GLY A 170 17.77 -21.21 -7.20
C GLY A 170 16.25 -20.97 -7.07
N ARG A 171 15.46 -22.02 -6.85
CA ARG A 171 14.00 -21.90 -6.68
C ARG A 171 13.63 -21.79 -5.22
N ASP A 172 12.67 -20.90 -4.91
CA ASP A 172 12.13 -20.72 -3.58
C ASP A 172 11.41 -21.99 -3.11
N MET A 173 11.91 -22.59 -2.00
CA MET A 173 11.34 -23.82 -1.42
C MET A 173 10.09 -23.58 -0.57
N ARG A 174 9.54 -22.36 -0.51
CA ARG A 174 8.26 -22.17 0.18
C ARG A 174 7.17 -23.00 -0.50
N PRO A 175 6.30 -23.70 0.27
CA PRO A 175 5.20 -24.47 -0.29
C PRO A 175 4.28 -23.51 -1.05
N GLY A 176 4.44 -23.46 -2.36
CA GLY A 176 3.63 -22.65 -3.24
C GLY A 176 2.18 -23.09 -3.13
N LYS A 177 1.22 -22.15 -3.15
CA LYS A 177 -0.19 -22.45 -3.39
C LYS A 177 -0.25 -23.45 -4.55
N GLN A 178 -0.64 -24.69 -4.28
CA GLN A 178 -0.87 -25.69 -5.31
C GLN A 178 -1.83 -25.09 -6.35
N LYS A 179 -1.34 -24.87 -7.56
CA LYS A 179 -2.21 -24.61 -8.70
C LYS A 179 -3.12 -25.84 -8.81
N GLN A 180 -4.40 -25.67 -8.51
CA GLN A 180 -5.40 -26.71 -8.81
C GLN A 180 -5.22 -27.10 -10.29
N PRO A 181 -5.11 -28.41 -10.59
CA PRO A 181 -5.01 -28.84 -11.99
C PRO A 181 -6.27 -28.39 -12.71
N GLY A 182 -6.09 -27.55 -13.72
CA GLY A 182 -7.18 -27.08 -14.56
C GLY A 182 -7.96 -28.26 -15.11
N LYS A 183 -9.26 -28.30 -14.77
CA LYS A 183 -10.22 -29.23 -15.36
C LYS A 183 -10.16 -29.06 -16.88
N LYS A 184 -9.51 -29.98 -17.58
CA LYS A 184 -9.64 -30.12 -19.02
C LYS A 184 -11.10 -30.44 -19.31
N GLN A 185 -11.84 -29.48 -19.83
CA GLN A 185 -13.13 -29.73 -20.44
C GLN A 185 -12.85 -30.52 -21.73
N GLY A 186 -13.20 -31.81 -21.68
CA GLY A 186 -13.19 -32.67 -22.81
C GLY A 186 -14.19 -32.16 -23.85
N ALA A 187 -13.71 -32.01 -25.07
CA ALA A 187 -14.53 -31.86 -26.26
C ALA A 187 -15.39 -33.12 -26.43
N ALA A 188 -16.68 -33.02 -26.21
CA ALA A 188 -17.64 -34.06 -26.60
C ALA A 188 -18.58 -33.46 -27.63
N GLY A 189 -18.73 -34.24 -28.70
CA GLY A 189 -19.30 -33.97 -29.99
C GLY A 189 -20.71 -33.36 -30.01
N LYS A 190 -20.95 -32.65 -31.10
CA LYS A 190 -22.27 -32.30 -31.63
C LYS A 190 -23.09 -33.55 -31.89
N PRO A 191 -24.38 -33.59 -31.59
CA PRO A 191 -25.35 -34.27 -32.40
C PRO A 191 -26.23 -33.31 -33.21
N ALA A 192 -26.56 -33.80 -34.40
CA ALA A 192 -27.22 -33.12 -35.48
C ALA A 192 -28.67 -32.67 -35.21
N ALA A 193 -29.06 -31.73 -36.04
CA ALA A 193 -30.38 -31.13 -36.20
C ALA A 193 -31.51 -32.17 -36.37
N LYS A 194 -32.67 -31.91 -35.72
CA LYS A 194 -33.97 -32.34 -36.24
C LYS A 194 -34.90 -31.13 -36.31
N LYS A 195 -35.38 -30.98 -37.55
CA LYS A 195 -36.38 -30.00 -38.00
C LYS A 195 -37.78 -30.31 -37.49
N ASN A 196 -38.51 -29.24 -37.08
CA ASN A 196 -39.92 -28.90 -37.42
C ASN A 196 -41.07 -29.68 -36.80
N PRO A 197 -42.32 -29.17 -36.82
CA PRO A 197 -42.84 -28.00 -37.50
C PRO A 197 -43.78 -27.09 -36.66
N THR A 198 -43.91 -25.86 -37.15
CA THR A 198 -45.07 -24.96 -37.21
C THR A 198 -46.32 -25.27 -36.42
N ASN A 199 -46.75 -24.32 -35.61
CA ASN A 199 -48.16 -23.92 -35.60
C ASN A 199 -48.36 -22.46 -35.12
N LYS A 200 -48.95 -21.64 -35.99
CA LYS A 200 -49.63 -20.36 -35.80
C LYS A 200 -51.12 -20.69 -36.12
N PRO A 201 -52.17 -19.95 -35.80
CA PRO A 201 -52.31 -18.61 -35.23
C PRO A 201 -53.50 -18.46 -34.25
N ALA A 202 -53.77 -17.24 -33.86
CA ALA A 202 -55.01 -16.45 -33.69
C ALA A 202 -54.98 -15.63 -32.43
N ALA A 203 -54.88 -14.33 -32.47
CA ALA A 203 -55.79 -13.22 -32.76
C ALA A 203 -56.94 -13.09 -31.76
N SER A 204 -57.13 -11.81 -31.36
CA SER A 204 -58.28 -11.14 -30.71
C SER A 204 -58.12 -11.04 -29.19
N GLY A 205 -58.30 -9.91 -28.56
CA GLY A 205 -58.96 -8.66 -28.82
C GLY A 205 -58.83 -7.80 -27.57
N SER A 206 -58.65 -6.52 -27.71
CA SER A 206 -59.04 -5.53 -26.73
C SER A 206 -60.60 -5.44 -26.72
N PRO A 207 -61.31 -4.82 -25.77
CA PRO A 207 -61.12 -3.41 -25.44
C PRO A 207 -61.47 -3.01 -23.97
N ASP A 208 -61.09 -1.75 -23.71
CA ASP A 208 -61.78 -0.66 -22.98
C ASP A 208 -62.21 -0.73 -21.52
N ALA A 209 -61.90 0.41 -20.92
CA ALA A 209 -62.67 1.33 -20.03
C ALA A 209 -62.79 0.96 -18.54
N GLU A 210 -62.30 1.73 -17.69
CA GLU A 210 -62.76 2.92 -16.95
C GLU A 210 -61.67 3.41 -15.99
#